data_a81c6043f0c641b94452ca287c562fc8
#
_entry.id   a81c6043f0c641b94452ca287c562fc8
#
_cell.length_a   1.000
_cell.length_b   1.000
_cell.length_c   1.000
_cell.angle_alpha   90.00
_cell.angle_beta   90.00
_cell.angle_gamma   90.00
#
_symmetry.space_group_name_H-M   'P 1'
#
loop_
_entity.id
_entity.type
_entity.pdbx_description
1 polymer ?
#
loop_
_entity_poly.entity_id
_entity_poly.type
_entity_poly.pdbx_seq_one_letter_code
_entity_poly.pdbx_strand_id
1 'polypeptide(L)'
;MRNAFRIPKRTTAFLAVVVVSVLGLYGIPARGQMAGVTLYISGDTNIQEMFDKDLLPLFERETSVKTKMVFLEHGQGAESILAKIIAAKRTGQQTDVDLYETQPTFIAQGSSEGIWTRITKDNMANAAKVNPNRPEVLVSNGFGIPYRGSSVVLAYNSKYVKTPPRTYDEILAWIKQNPGKFTYCDPQTCGSGAAFLYVALYKYGKAEDFSGLTYDQARESAWEPALQLLRSLKSNIYNNGFYPNGNVAVLQLLGRENIYMAPVWSDQGMSYLDQGLLPKDIKLVQVSPPFTGGDSAIAIPVHAEHQASGLMFLNWLLTSKAQTIVVNKLAGYPGIDWKYMPKDVRDKFAGIAQNFSPLPNAKYQADAKRLWQEKVAGSGQ
;
A
#
# COMPACT_ATOMS: atom_id res chain seq x y z
N MET A 1 -27.90 100.47 -50.35
CA MET A 1 -28.93 99.53 -50.86
C MET A 1 -28.23 98.53 -51.72
N ARG A 2 -28.19 97.33 -51.37
CA ARG A 2 -28.09 96.02 -52.13
C ARG A 2 -27.33 95.02 -51.34
N ASN A 3 -28.10 94.14 -50.77
CA ASN A 3 -27.68 92.99 -50.08
C ASN A 3 -27.15 91.95 -51.10
N ALA A 4 -25.95 91.39 -50.93
CA ALA A 4 -25.46 90.29 -51.66
C ALA A 4 -25.43 89.06 -50.74
N PHE A 5 -26.28 88.07 -51.05
CA PHE A 5 -26.34 86.79 -50.40
C PHE A 5 -25.09 85.98 -50.73
N ARG A 6 -24.39 85.55 -49.68
CA ARG A 6 -23.31 84.55 -49.79
C ARG A 6 -23.85 83.17 -49.44
N ILE A 7 -23.72 82.26 -50.35
CA ILE A 7 -24.02 80.81 -50.16
C ILE A 7 -22.85 80.14 -49.44
N PRO A 8 -23.09 79.42 -48.35
CA PRO A 8 -21.99 78.69 -47.69
C PRO A 8 -21.71 77.41 -48.44
N LYS A 9 -20.41 77.10 -48.61
CA LYS A 9 -19.86 75.87 -49.20
C LYS A 9 -20.17 74.70 -48.22
N ARG A 10 -20.84 73.69 -48.71
CA ARG A 10 -21.02 72.39 -48.00
C ARG A 10 -19.70 71.67 -47.97
N THR A 11 -19.12 71.47 -46.79
CA THR A 11 -17.99 70.61 -46.49
C THR A 11 -18.54 69.19 -46.30
N THR A 12 -18.28 68.30 -47.20
CA THR A 12 -18.62 66.87 -47.12
C THR A 12 -17.65 66.22 -46.07
N ALA A 13 -18.11 65.95 -44.85
CA ALA A 13 -17.37 65.16 -43.90
C ALA A 13 -17.49 63.69 -44.23
N PHE A 14 -16.40 63.06 -44.63
CA PHE A 14 -16.31 61.61 -44.78
C PHE A 14 -16.29 61.03 -43.35
N LEU A 15 -17.36 60.34 -42.97
CA LEU A 15 -17.45 59.55 -41.75
C LEU A 15 -16.67 58.23 -42.00
N ALA A 16 -15.43 58.18 -41.53
CA ALA A 16 -14.70 56.91 -41.51
C ALA A 16 -15.27 56.07 -40.37
N VAL A 17 -16.07 55.07 -40.71
CA VAL A 17 -16.51 54.01 -39.80
C VAL A 17 -15.30 53.11 -39.50
N VAL A 18 -14.66 53.32 -38.35
CA VAL A 18 -13.67 52.39 -37.83
C VAL A 18 -14.42 51.18 -37.25
N VAL A 19 -14.52 50.10 -38.03
CA VAL A 19 -14.95 48.82 -37.53
C VAL A 19 -13.82 48.27 -36.64
N VAL A 20 -13.92 48.49 -35.33
CA VAL A 20 -13.09 47.81 -34.34
C VAL A 20 -13.57 46.37 -34.30
N SER A 21 -12.90 45.48 -35.04
CA SER A 21 -13.02 44.04 -34.89
C SER A 21 -12.46 43.67 -33.50
N VAL A 22 -13.36 43.52 -32.53
CA VAL A 22 -13.02 42.86 -31.25
C VAL A 22 -12.90 41.36 -31.58
N LEU A 23 -11.74 40.97 -32.08
CA LEU A 23 -11.30 39.61 -32.02
C LEU A 23 -11.14 39.30 -30.49
N GLY A 24 -12.18 38.69 -29.95
CA GLY A 24 -12.07 38.07 -28.62
C GLY A 24 -10.92 37.09 -28.67
N LEU A 25 -9.77 37.50 -28.20
CA LEU A 25 -8.72 36.60 -27.72
C LEU A 25 -9.34 35.78 -26.60
N TYR A 26 -10.02 34.68 -27.00
CA TYR A 26 -10.09 33.56 -26.05
C TYR A 26 -8.65 33.16 -25.81
N GLY A 27 -8.05 33.73 -24.75
CA GLY A 27 -6.78 33.31 -24.25
C GLY A 27 -6.92 31.82 -23.97
N ILE A 28 -6.28 31.01 -24.80
CA ILE A 28 -5.90 29.65 -24.38
C ILE A 28 -5.20 29.89 -23.05
N PRO A 29 -5.71 29.35 -21.93
CA PRO A 29 -5.00 29.50 -20.69
C PRO A 29 -3.59 29.01 -20.95
N ALA A 30 -2.61 29.92 -20.84
CA ALA A 30 -1.22 29.53 -20.85
C ALA A 30 -1.17 28.29 -19.96
N ARG A 31 -0.63 27.17 -20.47
CA ARG A 31 -0.27 26.02 -19.62
C ARG A 31 0.67 26.60 -18.59
N GLY A 32 0.12 27.11 -17.50
CA GLY A 32 0.86 27.49 -16.33
C GLY A 32 1.68 26.25 -16.00
N GLN A 33 2.97 26.41 -15.91
CA GLN A 33 3.86 25.35 -15.48
C GLN A 33 3.26 24.86 -14.18
N MET A 34 2.72 23.61 -14.19
CA MET A 34 2.10 23.08 -12.97
C MET A 34 3.16 23.10 -11.89
N ALA A 35 2.81 23.68 -10.75
CA ALA A 35 3.68 23.73 -9.60
C ALA A 35 4.15 22.31 -9.26
N GLY A 36 5.33 22.16 -8.70
CA GLY A 36 5.88 20.86 -8.32
C GLY A 36 4.98 20.09 -7.36
N VAL A 37 5.33 18.86 -7.04
CA VAL A 37 4.64 18.05 -6.04
C VAL A 37 5.64 17.53 -5.02
N THR A 38 5.34 17.68 -3.73
CA THR A 38 6.14 17.16 -2.62
C THR A 38 5.50 15.90 -2.05
N LEU A 39 6.27 14.79 -2.09
CA LEU A 39 5.83 13.49 -1.62
C LEU A 39 6.55 13.15 -0.30
N TYR A 40 5.79 12.79 0.72
CA TYR A 40 6.30 12.19 1.95
C TYR A 40 6.07 10.69 1.86
N ILE A 41 7.13 9.93 1.58
CA ILE A 41 7.09 8.49 1.32
C ILE A 41 7.84 7.75 2.42
N SER A 42 7.27 6.65 2.88
CA SER A 42 7.79 5.85 3.97
C SER A 42 8.15 4.43 3.48
N GLY A 43 9.16 3.83 4.07
CA GLY A 43 9.53 2.45 3.77
C GLY A 43 11.00 2.13 4.01
N ASP A 44 11.47 1.07 3.36
CA ASP A 44 12.85 0.66 3.34
C ASP A 44 13.57 1.24 2.10
N THR A 45 14.87 1.05 2.03
CA THR A 45 15.72 1.60 0.94
C THR A 45 15.28 1.18 -0.46
N ASN A 46 14.70 0.00 -0.64
CA ASN A 46 14.15 -0.46 -1.92
C ASN A 46 12.98 0.42 -2.40
N ILE A 47 12.14 0.91 -1.47
CA ILE A 47 11.05 1.84 -1.78
C ILE A 47 11.64 3.19 -2.21
N GLN A 48 12.61 3.70 -1.44
CA GLN A 48 13.30 4.94 -1.79
C GLN A 48 13.91 4.86 -3.19
N GLU A 49 14.67 3.81 -3.46
CA GLU A 49 15.31 3.61 -4.76
C GLU A 49 14.32 3.52 -5.92
N MET A 50 13.20 2.83 -5.73
CA MET A 50 12.14 2.74 -6.75
C MET A 50 11.58 4.12 -7.09
N PHE A 51 11.30 4.95 -6.09
CA PHE A 51 10.83 6.32 -6.34
C PHE A 51 11.91 7.16 -7.00
N ASP A 52 13.11 7.23 -6.44
CA ASP A 52 14.19 8.12 -6.91
C ASP A 52 14.71 7.75 -8.31
N LYS A 53 14.85 6.46 -8.59
CA LYS A 53 15.50 6.00 -9.83
C LYS A 53 14.51 5.69 -10.95
N ASP A 54 13.28 5.28 -10.63
CA ASP A 54 12.36 4.75 -11.63
C ASP A 54 11.09 5.61 -11.77
N LEU A 55 10.34 5.86 -10.67
CA LEU A 55 9.02 6.49 -10.75
C LEU A 55 9.08 8.01 -10.97
N LEU A 56 9.81 8.74 -10.11
CA LEU A 56 9.85 10.21 -10.17
C LEU A 56 10.46 10.73 -11.48
N PRO A 57 11.62 10.21 -11.96
CA PRO A 57 12.15 10.65 -13.23
C PRO A 57 11.23 10.35 -14.43
N LEU A 58 10.49 9.24 -14.38
CA LEU A 58 9.52 8.90 -15.43
C LEU A 58 8.33 9.84 -15.41
N PHE A 59 7.76 10.11 -14.24
CA PHE A 59 6.65 11.05 -14.06
C PHE A 59 7.02 12.45 -14.56
N GLU A 60 8.18 12.97 -14.15
CA GLU A 60 8.67 14.30 -14.59
C GLU A 60 8.82 14.39 -16.11
N ARG A 61 9.34 13.33 -16.75
CA ARG A 61 9.47 13.30 -18.22
C ARG A 61 8.11 13.29 -18.93
N GLU A 62 7.12 12.62 -18.36
CA GLU A 62 5.81 12.46 -18.99
C GLU A 62 4.88 13.65 -18.74
N THR A 63 5.07 14.38 -17.63
CA THR A 63 4.13 15.44 -17.22
C THR A 63 4.74 16.83 -17.18
N SER A 64 6.06 16.94 -17.17
CA SER A 64 6.84 18.19 -16.92
C SER A 64 6.61 18.78 -15.51
N VAL A 65 5.94 18.06 -14.60
CA VAL A 65 5.76 18.45 -13.19
C VAL A 65 6.99 18.02 -12.41
N LYS A 66 7.60 18.95 -11.66
CA LYS A 66 8.76 18.65 -10.82
C LYS A 66 8.34 17.93 -9.53
N THR A 67 9.16 17.00 -9.08
CA THR A 67 8.92 16.23 -7.87
C THR A 67 9.97 16.51 -6.80
N LYS A 68 9.55 16.49 -5.54
CA LYS A 68 10.42 16.48 -4.38
C LYS A 68 9.97 15.36 -3.46
N MET A 69 10.86 14.44 -3.10
CA MET A 69 10.57 13.39 -2.13
C MET A 69 11.22 13.70 -0.79
N VAL A 70 10.45 13.54 0.29
CA VAL A 70 10.94 13.46 1.66
C VAL A 70 10.75 12.01 2.10
N PHE A 71 11.86 11.30 2.26
CA PHE A 71 11.81 9.89 2.63
C PHE A 71 11.81 9.73 4.16
N LEU A 72 10.91 8.89 4.66
CA LEU A 72 10.73 8.56 6.07
C LEU A 72 11.15 7.12 6.28
N GLU A 73 12.43 6.91 6.59
CA GLU A 73 12.97 5.55 6.78
C GLU A 73 12.21 4.81 7.89
N HIS A 74 11.69 3.63 7.57
CA HIS A 74 10.85 2.81 8.46
C HIS A 74 9.66 3.57 9.09
N GLY A 75 9.19 4.65 8.45
CA GLY A 75 8.10 5.48 8.97
C GLY A 75 8.50 6.41 10.11
N GLN A 76 9.80 6.61 10.37
CA GLN A 76 10.26 7.54 11.39
C GLN A 76 9.77 8.96 11.12
N GLY A 77 9.21 9.58 12.15
CA GLY A 77 8.64 10.93 12.03
C GLY A 77 7.23 10.99 11.42
N ALA A 78 6.61 9.87 11.07
CA ALA A 78 5.26 9.82 10.51
C ALA A 78 4.22 10.56 11.36
N GLU A 79 4.29 10.43 12.68
CA GLU A 79 3.39 11.14 13.61
C GLU A 79 3.58 12.67 13.55
N SER A 80 4.81 13.13 13.39
CA SER A 80 5.11 14.57 13.26
C SER A 80 4.54 15.14 11.95
N ILE A 81 4.59 14.38 10.86
CA ILE A 81 3.98 14.76 9.59
C ILE A 81 2.46 14.81 9.71
N LEU A 82 1.85 13.81 10.34
CA LEU A 82 0.41 13.81 10.61
C LEU A 82 0.00 15.02 11.46
N ALA A 83 0.74 15.32 12.53
CA ALA A 83 0.51 16.50 13.37
C ALA A 83 0.61 17.81 12.58
N LYS A 84 1.58 17.93 11.65
CA LYS A 84 1.73 19.07 10.74
C LYS A 84 0.50 19.24 9.84
N ILE A 85 -0.01 18.16 9.25
CA ILE A 85 -1.22 18.19 8.42
C ILE A 85 -2.45 18.61 9.24
N ILE A 86 -2.60 18.08 10.46
CA ILE A 86 -3.67 18.46 11.37
C ILE A 86 -3.58 19.95 11.74
N ALA A 87 -2.38 20.46 12.04
CA ALA A 87 -2.16 21.87 12.36
C ALA A 87 -2.53 22.78 11.18
N ALA A 88 -2.13 22.43 9.96
CA ALA A 88 -2.51 23.16 8.75
C ALA A 88 -4.04 23.25 8.61
N LYS A 89 -4.76 22.15 8.82
CA LYS A 89 -6.22 22.12 8.81
C LYS A 89 -6.83 23.04 9.86
N ARG A 90 -6.31 23.00 11.09
CA ARG A 90 -6.84 23.83 12.22
C ARG A 90 -6.61 25.30 12.04
N THR A 91 -5.50 25.68 11.42
CA THR A 91 -5.13 27.09 11.17
C THR A 91 -5.65 27.64 9.84
N GLY A 92 -6.14 26.78 8.94
CA GLY A 92 -6.52 27.15 7.57
C GLY A 92 -5.33 27.46 6.67
N GLN A 93 -4.10 27.15 7.09
CA GLN A 93 -2.88 27.40 6.33
C GLN A 93 -2.57 26.23 5.39
N GLN A 94 -1.85 26.49 4.32
CA GLN A 94 -1.34 25.44 3.43
C GLN A 94 -0.21 24.64 4.11
N THR A 95 -0.02 23.41 3.65
CA THR A 95 1.10 22.55 4.02
C THR A 95 1.87 22.15 2.77
N ASP A 96 3.19 22.04 2.89
CA ASP A 96 4.08 21.49 1.85
C ASP A 96 3.98 19.97 1.68
N VAL A 97 3.13 19.32 2.45
CA VAL A 97 2.81 17.89 2.28
C VAL A 97 1.72 17.78 1.21
N ASP A 98 2.11 17.54 -0.04
CA ASP A 98 1.13 17.36 -1.12
C ASP A 98 0.61 15.92 -1.17
N LEU A 99 1.51 14.96 -0.92
CA LEU A 99 1.21 13.54 -0.88
C LEU A 99 1.84 12.92 0.36
N TYR A 100 1.07 12.13 1.08
CA TYR A 100 1.52 11.44 2.28
C TYR A 100 1.24 9.95 2.19
N GLU A 101 2.32 9.14 2.13
CA GLU A 101 2.21 7.68 2.21
C GLU A 101 2.11 7.24 3.66
N THR A 102 1.09 6.46 3.96
CA THR A 102 0.89 5.91 5.29
C THR A 102 0.04 4.64 5.25
N GLN A 103 -0.13 4.02 6.39
CA GLN A 103 -1.00 2.87 6.52
C GLN A 103 -2.47 3.28 6.48
N PRO A 104 -3.38 2.46 5.92
CA PRO A 104 -4.81 2.76 5.84
C PRO A 104 -5.47 3.10 7.17
N THR A 105 -4.97 2.57 8.28
CA THR A 105 -5.45 2.89 9.62
C THR A 105 -5.22 4.35 10.01
N PHE A 106 -4.05 4.93 9.66
CA PHE A 106 -3.77 6.36 9.86
C PHE A 106 -4.61 7.24 8.93
N ILE A 107 -4.89 6.76 7.71
CA ILE A 107 -5.81 7.44 6.80
C ILE A 107 -7.22 7.47 7.41
N ALA A 108 -7.70 6.37 7.95
CA ALA A 108 -8.98 6.30 8.63
C ALA A 108 -9.04 7.25 9.85
N GLN A 109 -7.99 7.31 10.65
CA GLN A 109 -7.87 8.25 11.77
C GLN A 109 -7.92 9.71 11.28
N GLY A 110 -7.15 10.07 10.27
CA GLY A 110 -7.14 11.42 9.70
C GLY A 110 -8.46 11.78 9.02
N SER A 111 -9.23 10.79 8.57
CA SER A 111 -10.58 11.00 8.00
C SER A 111 -11.56 11.54 9.04
N SER A 112 -11.46 11.08 10.31
CA SER A 112 -12.28 11.63 11.42
C SER A 112 -11.93 13.07 11.73
N GLU A 113 -10.69 13.49 11.51
CA GLU A 113 -10.22 14.88 11.65
C GLU A 113 -10.54 15.74 10.41
N GLY A 114 -11.05 15.15 9.32
CA GLY A 114 -11.35 15.84 8.06
C GLY A 114 -10.13 16.42 7.36
N ILE A 115 -8.96 15.79 7.50
CA ILE A 115 -7.69 16.30 6.96
C ILE A 115 -7.39 15.83 5.54
N TRP A 116 -8.14 14.86 5.01
CA TRP A 116 -7.87 14.26 3.70
C TRP A 116 -8.86 14.69 2.62
N THR A 117 -8.34 14.88 1.43
CA THR A 117 -9.13 15.04 0.21
C THR A 117 -9.74 13.70 -0.19
N ARG A 118 -11.06 13.69 -0.42
CA ARG A 118 -11.72 12.48 -0.92
C ARG A 118 -11.39 12.26 -2.39
N ILE A 119 -10.91 11.06 -2.71
CA ILE A 119 -10.53 10.66 -4.06
C ILE A 119 -11.65 9.79 -4.63
N THR A 120 -12.13 10.18 -5.80
CA THR A 120 -13.20 9.50 -6.54
C THR A 120 -12.82 9.38 -8.02
N LYS A 121 -13.57 8.58 -8.78
CA LYS A 121 -13.40 8.51 -10.24
C LYS A 121 -13.60 9.85 -10.96
N ASP A 122 -14.33 10.79 -10.32
CA ASP A 122 -14.67 12.06 -10.95
C ASP A 122 -13.50 13.07 -10.86
N ASN A 123 -12.69 13.00 -9.80
CA ASN A 123 -11.50 13.84 -9.66
C ASN A 123 -10.19 13.09 -10.01
N MET A 124 -10.23 11.76 -10.15
CA MET A 124 -9.08 10.94 -10.53
C MET A 124 -9.54 9.67 -11.29
N ALA A 125 -9.48 9.71 -12.61
CA ALA A 125 -10.04 8.67 -13.48
C ALA A 125 -9.52 7.25 -13.18
N ASN A 126 -8.22 7.10 -12.89
CA ASN A 126 -7.60 5.82 -12.59
C ASN A 126 -8.00 5.25 -11.21
N ALA A 127 -8.68 6.01 -10.35
CA ALA A 127 -9.28 5.46 -9.13
C ALA A 127 -10.27 4.32 -9.44
N ALA A 128 -10.91 4.35 -10.61
CA ALA A 128 -11.79 3.26 -11.08
C ALA A 128 -11.05 1.92 -11.31
N LYS A 129 -9.72 1.92 -11.37
CA LYS A 129 -8.91 0.71 -11.53
C LYS A 129 -8.58 0.02 -10.22
N VAL A 130 -8.76 0.69 -9.09
CA VAL A 130 -8.53 0.13 -7.75
C VAL A 130 -9.64 -0.87 -7.46
N ASN A 131 -9.28 -2.03 -6.91
CA ASN A 131 -10.28 -3.00 -6.47
C ASN A 131 -10.99 -2.49 -5.20
N PRO A 132 -12.30 -2.16 -5.26
CA PRO A 132 -13.02 -1.58 -4.14
C PRO A 132 -13.21 -2.55 -2.96
N ASN A 133 -13.05 -3.85 -3.19
CA ASN A 133 -13.25 -4.89 -2.18
C ASN A 133 -11.97 -5.22 -1.39
N ARG A 134 -10.86 -4.54 -1.65
CA ARG A 134 -9.65 -4.72 -0.82
C ARG A 134 -9.90 -4.19 0.60
N PRO A 135 -9.50 -4.93 1.64
CA PRO A 135 -9.72 -4.51 3.03
C PRO A 135 -9.24 -3.10 3.32
N GLU A 136 -8.07 -2.74 2.80
CA GLU A 136 -7.44 -1.43 3.02
C GLU A 136 -8.18 -0.29 2.30
N VAL A 137 -8.79 -0.60 1.13
CA VAL A 137 -9.63 0.37 0.42
C VAL A 137 -10.91 0.65 1.22
N LEU A 138 -11.50 -0.40 1.80
CA LEU A 138 -12.68 -0.26 2.66
C LEU A 138 -12.36 0.55 3.92
N VAL A 139 -11.22 0.31 4.57
CA VAL A 139 -10.78 1.05 5.76
C VAL A 139 -10.49 2.52 5.42
N SER A 140 -9.81 2.80 4.32
CA SER A 140 -9.49 4.18 3.91
C SER A 140 -10.67 4.96 3.34
N ASN A 141 -11.76 4.29 2.98
CA ASN A 141 -13.04 4.88 2.56
C ASN A 141 -12.92 6.00 1.49
N GLY A 142 -12.02 5.83 0.53
CA GLY A 142 -11.77 6.79 -0.54
C GLY A 142 -10.91 8.01 -0.16
N PHE A 143 -10.30 8.02 1.02
CA PHE A 143 -9.36 9.06 1.45
C PHE A 143 -7.90 8.67 1.24
N GLY A 144 -7.62 7.41 0.90
CA GLY A 144 -6.31 6.91 0.54
C GLY A 144 -6.37 6.01 -0.67
N ILE A 145 -5.33 6.08 -1.49
CA ILE A 145 -5.18 5.26 -2.69
C ILE A 145 -4.08 4.24 -2.45
N PRO A 146 -4.39 2.95 -2.43
CA PRO A 146 -3.37 1.91 -2.38
C PRO A 146 -2.54 1.96 -3.66
N TYR A 147 -1.22 1.87 -3.53
CA TYR A 147 -0.35 1.84 -4.71
C TYR A 147 0.57 0.63 -4.75
N ARG A 148 0.76 -0.03 -3.63
CA ARG A 148 1.50 -1.28 -3.48
C ARG A 148 0.96 -2.07 -2.30
N GLY A 149 1.16 -3.36 -2.33
CA GLY A 149 0.85 -4.22 -1.20
C GLY A 149 1.74 -5.44 -1.16
N SER A 150 1.73 -6.13 -0.04
CA SER A 150 2.36 -7.43 0.14
C SER A 150 1.50 -8.29 1.05
N SER A 151 1.64 -9.60 0.95
CA SER A 151 1.01 -10.52 1.88
C SER A 151 1.95 -11.64 2.25
N VAL A 152 1.65 -12.29 3.35
CA VAL A 152 2.34 -13.52 3.70
C VAL A 152 1.78 -14.66 2.85
N VAL A 153 2.67 -15.51 2.38
CA VAL A 153 2.39 -16.71 1.59
C VAL A 153 3.15 -17.90 2.18
N LEU A 154 2.79 -19.11 1.78
CA LEU A 154 3.53 -20.29 2.19
C LEU A 154 4.70 -20.51 1.23
N ALA A 155 5.93 -20.48 1.76
CA ALA A 155 7.12 -20.94 1.06
C ALA A 155 7.36 -22.42 1.37
N TYR A 156 7.71 -23.21 0.35
CA TYR A 156 8.02 -24.62 0.51
C TYR A 156 9.13 -25.08 -0.44
N ASN A 157 9.90 -26.06 -0.01
CA ASN A 157 10.92 -26.69 -0.84
C ASN A 157 10.30 -27.85 -1.63
N SER A 158 10.13 -27.68 -2.95
CA SER A 158 9.51 -28.67 -3.85
C SER A 158 10.31 -29.97 -4.01
N LYS A 159 11.57 -29.97 -3.58
CA LYS A 159 12.39 -31.19 -3.48
C LYS A 159 11.83 -32.17 -2.44
N TYR A 160 11.32 -31.67 -1.33
CA TYR A 160 10.81 -32.45 -0.21
C TYR A 160 9.28 -32.43 -0.10
N VAL A 161 8.62 -31.35 -0.49
CA VAL A 161 7.17 -31.17 -0.40
C VAL A 161 6.56 -31.24 -1.80
N LYS A 162 6.15 -32.45 -2.20
CA LYS A 162 5.63 -32.69 -3.56
C LYS A 162 4.21 -32.15 -3.76
N THR A 163 3.40 -32.19 -2.71
CA THR A 163 2.04 -31.65 -2.69
C THR A 163 1.95 -30.63 -1.55
N PRO A 164 2.13 -29.32 -1.84
CA PRO A 164 2.08 -28.31 -0.81
C PRO A 164 0.65 -28.11 -0.27
N PRO A 165 0.50 -27.90 1.04
CA PRO A 165 -0.78 -27.53 1.64
C PRO A 165 -1.41 -26.33 0.96
N ARG A 166 -2.74 -26.35 0.82
CA ARG A 166 -3.55 -25.27 0.24
C ARG A 166 -4.45 -24.58 1.26
N THR A 167 -4.61 -25.18 2.42
CA THR A 167 -5.40 -24.64 3.51
C THR A 167 -4.59 -24.56 4.79
N TYR A 168 -5.04 -23.72 5.74
CA TYR A 168 -4.39 -23.63 7.03
C TYR A 168 -4.43 -24.97 7.78
N ASP A 169 -5.55 -25.70 7.70
CA ASP A 169 -5.68 -27.02 8.34
C ASP A 169 -4.73 -28.06 7.74
N GLU A 170 -4.50 -28.03 6.43
CA GLU A 170 -3.51 -28.89 5.79
C GLU A 170 -2.08 -28.54 6.23
N ILE A 171 -1.77 -27.24 6.47
CA ILE A 171 -0.48 -26.83 7.05
C ILE A 171 -0.31 -27.44 8.44
N LEU A 172 -1.32 -27.34 9.30
CA LEU A 172 -1.29 -27.88 10.66
C LEU A 172 -1.11 -29.41 10.68
N ALA A 173 -1.78 -30.12 9.75
CA ALA A 173 -1.64 -31.57 9.58
C ALA A 173 -0.23 -31.92 9.09
N TRP A 174 0.30 -31.16 8.11
CA TRP A 174 1.65 -31.37 7.59
C TRP A 174 2.73 -31.17 8.67
N ILE A 175 2.61 -30.14 9.52
CA ILE A 175 3.53 -29.88 10.64
C ILE A 175 3.61 -31.11 11.57
N LYS A 176 2.48 -31.68 11.92
CA LYS A 176 2.41 -32.88 12.79
C LYS A 176 3.05 -34.11 12.15
N GLN A 177 2.91 -34.27 10.83
CA GLN A 177 3.49 -35.38 10.06
C GLN A 177 4.99 -35.20 9.78
N ASN A 178 5.51 -33.99 9.84
CA ASN A 178 6.90 -33.65 9.51
C ASN A 178 7.58 -32.84 10.65
N PRO A 179 7.75 -33.44 11.82
CA PRO A 179 8.28 -32.74 12.98
C PRO A 179 9.66 -32.15 12.69
N GLY A 180 9.88 -30.91 13.14
CA GLY A 180 11.13 -30.18 12.95
C GLY A 180 11.37 -29.63 11.54
N LYS A 181 10.41 -29.77 10.61
CA LYS A 181 10.56 -29.29 9.20
C LYS A 181 9.75 -28.05 8.88
N PHE A 182 9.17 -27.43 9.89
CA PHE A 182 8.43 -26.17 9.80
C PHE A 182 8.83 -25.25 10.96
N THR A 183 8.88 -23.95 10.70
CA THR A 183 8.82 -22.91 11.70
C THR A 183 8.20 -21.64 11.11
N TYR A 184 7.88 -20.70 11.99
CA TYR A 184 7.57 -19.32 11.66
C TYR A 184 8.39 -18.41 12.59
N CYS A 185 8.68 -17.20 12.16
CA CYS A 185 9.44 -16.28 12.98
C CYS A 185 8.62 -15.83 14.22
N ASP A 186 9.30 -15.38 15.24
CA ASP A 186 8.68 -14.81 16.44
C ASP A 186 7.73 -13.66 16.05
N PRO A 187 6.41 -13.78 16.33
CA PRO A 187 5.43 -12.74 16.02
C PRO A 187 5.72 -11.36 16.63
N GLN A 188 6.52 -11.30 17.69
CA GLN A 188 6.95 -10.02 18.28
C GLN A 188 7.89 -9.24 17.36
N THR A 189 8.70 -9.95 16.59
CA THR A 189 9.82 -9.39 15.82
C THR A 189 9.61 -9.43 14.31
N CYS A 190 8.56 -10.09 13.83
CA CYS A 190 8.34 -10.22 12.40
C CYS A 190 6.88 -10.37 11.99
N GLY A 191 6.57 -9.83 10.80
CA GLY A 191 5.22 -9.84 10.22
C GLY A 191 4.77 -11.20 9.71
N SER A 192 5.66 -12.07 9.18
CA SER A 192 5.22 -13.37 8.64
C SER A 192 4.83 -14.35 9.76
N GLY A 193 5.50 -14.32 10.90
CA GLY A 193 5.07 -15.08 12.08
C GLY A 193 3.79 -14.52 12.70
N ALA A 194 3.66 -13.19 12.75
CA ALA A 194 2.42 -12.56 13.18
C ALA A 194 1.24 -12.93 12.27
N ALA A 195 1.44 -12.99 10.94
CA ALA A 195 0.41 -13.43 10.01
C ALA A 195 -0.04 -14.89 10.25
N PHE A 196 0.92 -15.78 10.56
CA PHE A 196 0.60 -17.17 10.92
C PHE A 196 -0.25 -17.23 12.20
N LEU A 197 0.09 -16.43 13.21
CA LEU A 197 -0.71 -16.27 14.43
C LEU A 197 -2.11 -15.75 14.13
N TYR A 198 -2.24 -14.65 13.36
CA TYR A 198 -3.54 -14.03 13.12
C TYR A 198 -4.51 -14.97 12.39
N VAL A 199 -4.04 -15.75 11.41
CA VAL A 199 -4.90 -16.73 10.74
C VAL A 199 -5.33 -17.85 11.68
N ALA A 200 -4.49 -18.25 12.65
CA ALA A 200 -4.91 -19.15 13.71
C ALA A 200 -6.05 -18.56 14.57
N LEU A 201 -5.96 -17.26 14.92
CA LEU A 201 -7.02 -16.56 15.67
C LEU A 201 -8.30 -16.47 14.86
N TYR A 202 -8.20 -16.17 13.55
CA TYR A 202 -9.35 -16.06 12.64
C TYR A 202 -10.07 -17.40 12.38
N LYS A 203 -9.41 -18.52 12.64
CA LYS A 203 -10.04 -19.84 12.59
C LYS A 203 -11.17 -19.99 13.64
N TYR A 204 -11.06 -19.28 14.76
CA TYR A 204 -12.01 -19.36 15.89
C TYR A 204 -12.80 -18.07 16.11
N GLY A 205 -12.39 -16.98 15.45
CA GLY A 205 -13.09 -15.72 15.38
C GLY A 205 -13.13 -15.20 13.94
N LYS A 206 -14.01 -14.27 13.62
CA LYS A 206 -14.07 -13.70 12.28
C LYS A 206 -13.03 -12.58 12.15
N ALA A 207 -12.32 -12.54 11.02
CA ALA A 207 -11.33 -11.48 10.75
C ALA A 207 -11.94 -10.07 10.89
N GLU A 208 -13.18 -9.88 10.45
CA GLU A 208 -13.92 -8.62 10.49
C GLU A 208 -14.14 -8.12 11.93
N ASP A 209 -14.22 -9.02 12.90
CA ASP A 209 -14.40 -8.66 14.32
C ASP A 209 -13.16 -7.99 14.91
N PHE A 210 -12.00 -8.17 14.31
CA PHE A 210 -10.70 -7.71 14.80
C PHE A 210 -10.04 -6.65 13.91
N SER A 211 -10.45 -6.51 12.65
CA SER A 211 -9.79 -5.62 11.68
C SER A 211 -10.38 -4.20 11.62
N GLY A 212 -11.51 -3.94 12.25
CA GLY A 212 -12.16 -2.63 12.31
C GLY A 212 -11.44 -1.62 13.21
N LEU A 213 -11.97 -0.40 13.27
CA LEU A 213 -11.44 0.67 14.14
C LEU A 213 -11.78 0.48 15.63
N THR A 214 -12.80 -0.31 15.92
CA THR A 214 -13.25 -0.55 17.28
C THR A 214 -12.46 -1.68 17.94
N TYR A 215 -12.14 -1.48 19.21
CA TYR A 215 -11.51 -2.52 20.04
C TYR A 215 -12.44 -2.89 21.18
N ASP A 216 -12.60 -4.19 21.39
CA ASP A 216 -13.36 -4.77 22.50
C ASP A 216 -12.58 -5.96 23.05
N GLN A 217 -11.94 -5.80 24.22
CA GLN A 217 -11.11 -6.81 24.84
C GLN A 217 -11.89 -8.13 25.10
N ALA A 218 -13.20 -8.09 25.30
CA ALA A 218 -13.99 -9.29 25.57
C ALA A 218 -13.95 -10.28 24.38
N ARG A 219 -13.75 -9.80 23.17
CA ARG A 219 -13.63 -10.65 21.96
C ARG A 219 -12.37 -11.52 21.96
N GLU A 220 -11.32 -11.16 22.71
CA GLU A 220 -10.08 -11.94 22.80
C GLU A 220 -10.31 -13.32 23.44
N SER A 221 -11.39 -13.51 24.19
CA SER A 221 -11.77 -14.82 24.74
C SER A 221 -11.94 -15.89 23.66
N ALA A 222 -12.31 -15.51 22.43
CA ALA A 222 -12.41 -16.41 21.28
C ALA A 222 -11.03 -16.95 20.81
N TRP A 223 -9.92 -16.37 21.24
CA TRP A 223 -8.57 -16.75 20.81
C TRP A 223 -7.99 -17.93 21.57
N GLU A 224 -8.52 -18.26 22.74
CA GLU A 224 -7.98 -19.32 23.58
C GLU A 224 -7.79 -20.66 22.86
N PRO A 225 -8.75 -21.17 22.07
CA PRO A 225 -8.55 -22.41 21.32
C PRO A 225 -7.40 -22.31 20.27
N ALA A 226 -7.21 -21.17 19.66
CA ALA A 226 -6.11 -20.95 18.70
C ALA A 226 -4.74 -20.98 19.39
N LEU A 227 -4.63 -20.33 20.56
CA LEU A 227 -3.40 -20.31 21.34
C LEU A 227 -3.03 -21.72 21.85
N GLN A 228 -4.03 -22.48 22.32
CA GLN A 228 -3.86 -23.89 22.70
C GLN A 228 -3.44 -24.76 21.52
N LEU A 229 -4.01 -24.56 20.34
CA LEU A 229 -3.63 -25.25 19.11
C LEU A 229 -2.16 -24.96 18.77
N LEU A 230 -1.74 -23.69 18.74
CA LEU A 230 -0.35 -23.31 18.45
C LEU A 230 0.61 -23.87 19.50
N ARG A 231 0.25 -23.84 20.79
CA ARG A 231 1.02 -24.45 21.86
C ARG A 231 1.22 -25.96 21.65
N SER A 232 0.17 -26.67 21.22
CA SER A 232 0.23 -28.13 20.97
C SER A 232 1.16 -28.51 19.83
N LEU A 233 1.50 -27.59 18.95
CA LEU A 233 2.43 -27.81 17.84
C LEU A 233 3.89 -27.56 18.22
N LYS A 234 4.18 -27.00 19.41
CA LYS A 234 5.52 -26.53 19.78
C LYS A 234 6.59 -27.60 19.58
N SER A 235 6.36 -28.85 20.00
CA SER A 235 7.28 -29.96 19.80
C SER A 235 7.49 -30.39 18.35
N ASN A 236 6.58 -30.02 17.45
CA ASN A 236 6.69 -30.30 16.01
C ASN A 236 7.39 -29.16 15.24
N ILE A 237 7.56 -27.99 15.86
CA ILE A 237 8.28 -26.86 15.29
C ILE A 237 9.80 -27.15 15.32
N TYR A 238 10.53 -26.57 14.36
CA TYR A 238 11.98 -26.69 14.25
C TYR A 238 12.68 -26.47 15.60
N ASN A 239 13.68 -27.30 15.90
CA ASN A 239 14.41 -27.30 17.17
C ASN A 239 13.48 -27.21 18.40
N ASN A 240 12.40 -28.01 18.39
CA ASN A 240 11.48 -28.15 19.51
C ASN A 240 10.85 -26.81 19.99
N GLY A 241 10.42 -26.00 19.03
CA GLY A 241 9.78 -24.71 19.31
C GLY A 241 10.71 -23.51 19.19
N PHE A 242 11.73 -23.58 18.33
CA PHE A 242 12.55 -22.42 18.01
C PHE A 242 11.84 -21.53 16.98
N TYR A 243 11.58 -20.31 17.37
CA TYR A 243 10.97 -19.24 16.57
C TYR A 243 12.05 -18.21 16.20
N PRO A 244 12.54 -18.16 14.95
CA PRO A 244 13.60 -17.24 14.55
C PRO A 244 13.22 -15.77 14.73
N ASN A 245 14.21 -14.94 15.04
CA ASN A 245 14.03 -13.49 15.10
C ASN A 245 14.08 -12.88 13.68
N GLY A 246 12.99 -12.26 13.27
CA GLY A 246 12.88 -11.56 11.99
C GLY A 246 12.62 -12.47 10.79
N ASN A 247 12.09 -11.85 9.71
CA ASN A 247 11.68 -12.57 8.49
C ASN A 247 12.87 -13.24 7.75
N VAL A 248 14.03 -12.56 7.72
CA VAL A 248 15.22 -13.02 7.00
C VAL A 248 15.75 -14.34 7.57
N ALA A 249 15.69 -14.54 8.88
CA ALA A 249 16.16 -15.76 9.52
C ALA A 249 15.37 -17.00 9.07
N VAL A 250 14.07 -16.86 8.82
CA VAL A 250 13.23 -17.94 8.27
C VAL A 250 13.65 -18.29 6.85
N LEU A 251 13.90 -17.29 6.00
CA LEU A 251 14.38 -17.50 4.62
C LEU A 251 15.73 -18.21 4.60
N GLN A 252 16.63 -17.87 5.54
CA GLN A 252 17.92 -18.56 5.69
C GLN A 252 17.76 -20.02 6.09
N LEU A 253 16.82 -20.35 6.98
CA LEU A 253 16.55 -21.75 7.35
C LEU A 253 15.99 -22.55 6.17
N LEU A 254 15.11 -21.96 5.36
CA LEU A 254 14.62 -22.54 4.12
C LEU A 254 15.76 -22.76 3.11
N GLY A 255 16.60 -21.74 2.91
CA GLY A 255 17.71 -21.78 1.97
C GLY A 255 18.75 -22.84 2.32
N ARG A 256 18.95 -23.12 3.62
CA ARG A 256 19.86 -24.16 4.13
C ARG A 256 19.23 -25.53 4.26
N GLU A 257 17.97 -25.68 3.85
CA GLU A 257 17.18 -26.95 3.95
C GLU A 257 17.02 -27.46 5.41
N ASN A 258 17.19 -26.60 6.41
CA ASN A 258 16.91 -26.94 7.79
C ASN A 258 15.43 -27.18 8.03
N ILE A 259 14.61 -26.37 7.36
CA ILE A 259 13.15 -26.51 7.29
C ILE A 259 12.71 -26.65 5.82
N TYR A 260 11.53 -27.20 5.61
CA TYR A 260 11.01 -27.45 4.26
C TYR A 260 9.81 -26.55 3.93
N MET A 261 9.24 -25.88 4.93
CA MET A 261 8.10 -25.01 4.74
C MET A 261 8.06 -23.92 5.84
N ALA A 262 7.62 -22.71 5.45
CA ALA A 262 7.42 -21.59 6.38
C ALA A 262 6.53 -20.51 5.75
N PRO A 263 5.81 -19.70 6.56
CA PRO A 263 5.21 -18.46 6.09
C PRO A 263 6.29 -17.40 5.85
N VAL A 264 6.22 -16.72 4.71
CA VAL A 264 7.15 -15.65 4.31
C VAL A 264 6.39 -14.53 3.62
N TRP A 265 6.91 -13.31 3.67
CA TRP A 265 6.37 -12.22 2.84
C TRP A 265 6.59 -12.52 1.36
N SER A 266 5.56 -12.32 0.53
CA SER A 266 5.58 -12.60 -0.91
C SER A 266 6.67 -11.81 -1.63
N ASP A 267 6.81 -10.54 -1.32
CA ASP A 267 7.82 -9.64 -1.88
C ASP A 267 9.25 -10.08 -1.50
N GLN A 268 9.50 -10.41 -0.23
CA GLN A 268 10.80 -10.92 0.19
C GLN A 268 11.12 -12.28 -0.43
N GLY A 269 10.17 -13.20 -0.39
CA GLY A 269 10.35 -14.54 -0.98
C GLY A 269 10.69 -14.48 -2.46
N MET A 270 9.97 -13.68 -3.24
CA MET A 270 10.24 -13.49 -4.67
C MET A 270 11.55 -12.77 -4.93
N SER A 271 11.84 -11.71 -4.17
CA SER A 271 13.10 -10.98 -4.30
C SER A 271 14.31 -11.89 -4.04
N TYR A 272 14.25 -12.74 -3.02
CA TYR A 272 15.33 -13.70 -2.70
C TYR A 272 15.48 -14.77 -3.78
N LEU A 273 14.37 -15.24 -4.39
CA LEU A 273 14.41 -16.16 -5.53
C LEU A 273 15.03 -15.50 -6.77
N ASP A 274 14.60 -14.29 -7.10
CA ASP A 274 15.09 -13.53 -8.27
C ASP A 274 16.60 -13.20 -8.13
N GLN A 275 17.09 -12.95 -6.91
CA GLN A 275 18.51 -12.70 -6.61
C GLN A 275 19.33 -13.97 -6.46
N GLY A 276 18.73 -15.16 -6.51
CA GLY A 276 19.43 -16.44 -6.30
C GLY A 276 19.87 -16.68 -4.85
N LEU A 277 19.31 -15.94 -3.88
CA LEU A 277 19.57 -16.11 -2.45
C LEU A 277 18.80 -17.28 -1.84
N LEU A 278 17.77 -17.76 -2.55
CA LEU A 278 17.06 -19.01 -2.26
C LEU A 278 17.26 -20.02 -3.37
N PRO A 279 17.34 -21.33 -3.05
CA PRO A 279 17.37 -22.39 -4.05
C PRO A 279 16.14 -22.34 -4.97
N LYS A 280 16.31 -22.71 -6.25
CA LYS A 280 15.23 -22.73 -7.25
C LYS A 280 14.09 -23.70 -6.92
N ASP A 281 14.34 -24.66 -6.03
CA ASP A 281 13.34 -25.61 -5.52
C ASP A 281 12.39 -24.97 -4.51
N ILE A 282 12.72 -23.81 -3.94
CA ILE A 282 11.79 -23.05 -3.11
C ILE A 282 10.70 -22.45 -4.01
N LYS A 283 9.45 -22.72 -3.66
CA LYS A 283 8.27 -22.22 -4.35
C LYS A 283 7.39 -21.49 -3.35
N LEU A 284 6.61 -20.55 -3.87
CA LEU A 284 5.65 -19.78 -3.09
C LEU A 284 4.24 -20.18 -3.52
N VAL A 285 3.32 -20.24 -2.58
CA VAL A 285 1.92 -20.53 -2.83
C VAL A 285 1.02 -19.82 -1.84
N GLN A 286 -0.09 -19.31 -2.35
CA GLN A 286 -1.15 -18.78 -1.52
C GLN A 286 -2.03 -19.90 -0.98
N VAL A 287 -2.40 -19.79 0.30
CA VAL A 287 -3.32 -20.71 0.98
C VAL A 287 -4.71 -20.12 1.12
N SER A 288 -5.70 -20.89 1.51
CA SER A 288 -7.07 -20.45 1.75
C SER A 288 -7.53 -20.86 3.16
N PRO A 289 -8.07 -19.93 3.98
CA PRO A 289 -8.04 -18.48 3.77
C PRO A 289 -6.61 -17.96 3.65
N PRO A 290 -6.38 -16.83 2.94
CA PRO A 290 -5.04 -16.29 2.77
C PRO A 290 -4.51 -15.77 4.10
N PHE A 291 -3.18 -15.78 4.25
CA PHE A 291 -2.53 -15.08 5.36
C PHE A 291 -2.80 -13.57 5.28
N THR A 292 -2.52 -12.88 6.38
CA THR A 292 -2.69 -11.43 6.41
C THR A 292 -1.66 -10.74 5.53
N GLY A 293 -2.03 -9.57 5.06
CA GLY A 293 -1.21 -8.69 4.26
C GLY A 293 -1.63 -7.25 4.49
N GLY A 294 -1.09 -6.35 3.71
CA GLY A 294 -1.45 -4.95 3.80
C GLY A 294 -0.98 -4.15 2.60
N ASP A 295 -1.67 -3.05 2.38
CA ASP A 295 -1.34 -2.05 1.39
C ASP A 295 -0.69 -0.84 2.04
N SER A 296 0.25 -0.23 1.33
CA SER A 296 0.60 1.16 1.54
C SER A 296 -0.30 2.02 0.67
N ALA A 297 -0.87 3.05 1.27
CA ALA A 297 -1.74 3.98 0.60
C ALA A 297 -1.18 5.40 0.67
N ILE A 298 -1.52 6.21 -0.32
CA ILE A 298 -1.17 7.62 -0.37
C ILE A 298 -2.44 8.45 -0.26
N ALA A 299 -2.41 9.43 0.63
CA ALA A 299 -3.48 10.41 0.83
C ALA A 299 -3.03 11.82 0.45
N ILE A 300 -4.00 12.67 0.12
CA ILE A 300 -3.80 14.09 -0.21
C ILE A 300 -4.39 14.94 0.91
N PRO A 301 -3.62 15.76 1.62
CA PRO A 301 -4.17 16.70 2.59
C PRO A 301 -5.11 17.72 1.94
N VAL A 302 -6.19 18.12 2.64
CA VAL A 302 -7.13 19.14 2.13
C VAL A 302 -6.50 20.53 1.96
N HIS A 303 -5.41 20.80 2.68
CA HIS A 303 -4.64 22.05 2.59
C HIS A 303 -3.27 21.84 1.91
N ALA A 304 -3.13 20.80 1.08
CA ALA A 304 -1.93 20.62 0.26
C ALA A 304 -1.72 21.83 -0.66
N GLU A 305 -0.48 22.35 -0.71
CA GLU A 305 -0.13 23.50 -1.52
C GLU A 305 -0.34 23.23 -3.02
N HIS A 306 -0.04 21.99 -3.47
CA HIS A 306 -0.11 21.59 -4.86
C HIS A 306 -1.07 20.41 -5.07
N GLN A 307 -2.30 20.52 -4.56
CA GLN A 307 -3.31 19.44 -4.60
C GLN A 307 -3.57 18.90 -6.02
N ALA A 308 -3.63 19.78 -7.02
CA ALA A 308 -3.85 19.37 -8.41
C ALA A 308 -2.68 18.51 -8.95
N SER A 309 -1.44 18.89 -8.64
CA SER A 309 -0.25 18.09 -8.98
C SER A 309 -0.24 16.76 -8.24
N GLY A 310 -0.68 16.73 -6.98
CA GLY A 310 -0.86 15.52 -6.19
C GLY A 310 -1.87 14.54 -6.82
N LEU A 311 -3.04 15.03 -7.23
CA LEU A 311 -4.04 14.23 -7.95
C LEU A 311 -3.49 13.71 -9.29
N MET A 312 -2.74 14.53 -10.02
CA MET A 312 -2.10 14.12 -11.27
C MET A 312 -1.08 13.01 -11.03
N PHE A 313 -0.25 13.13 -9.99
CA PHE A 313 0.75 12.11 -9.63
C PHE A 313 0.07 10.79 -9.29
N LEU A 314 -0.94 10.79 -8.41
CA LEU A 314 -1.67 9.57 -8.04
C LEU A 314 -2.38 8.93 -9.24
N ASN A 315 -3.01 9.75 -10.08
CA ASN A 315 -3.64 9.24 -11.30
C ASN A 315 -2.62 8.58 -12.24
N TRP A 316 -1.44 9.17 -12.39
CA TRP A 316 -0.34 8.60 -13.15
C TRP A 316 0.22 7.33 -12.50
N LEU A 317 0.41 7.32 -11.17
CA LEU A 317 0.92 6.17 -10.42
C LEU A 317 0.02 4.93 -10.59
N LEU A 318 -1.29 5.11 -10.76
CA LEU A 318 -2.25 4.04 -11.05
C LEU A 318 -2.35 3.68 -12.55
N THR A 319 -1.42 4.11 -13.38
CA THR A 319 -1.31 3.57 -14.75
C THR A 319 -0.69 2.17 -14.73
N SER A 320 -1.06 1.32 -15.69
CA SER A 320 -0.44 0.00 -15.85
C SER A 320 1.09 0.08 -15.95
N LYS A 321 1.61 1.11 -16.62
CA LYS A 321 3.05 1.35 -16.77
C LYS A 321 3.75 1.60 -15.44
N ALA A 322 3.26 2.53 -14.64
CA ALA A 322 3.83 2.84 -13.33
C ALA A 322 3.68 1.63 -12.37
N GLN A 323 2.52 0.98 -12.39
CA GLN A 323 2.26 -0.20 -11.55
C GLN A 323 3.12 -1.41 -11.95
N THR A 324 3.51 -1.55 -13.22
CA THR A 324 4.48 -2.57 -13.65
C THR A 324 5.85 -2.34 -13.01
N ILE A 325 6.28 -1.09 -12.89
CA ILE A 325 7.51 -0.75 -12.17
C ILE A 325 7.38 -1.15 -10.70
N VAL A 326 6.29 -0.74 -10.04
CA VAL A 326 6.04 -1.06 -8.62
C VAL A 326 6.12 -2.57 -8.37
N VAL A 327 5.35 -3.35 -9.14
CA VAL A 327 5.28 -4.81 -8.97
C VAL A 327 6.63 -5.49 -9.25
N ASN A 328 7.33 -5.08 -10.30
CA ASN A 328 8.62 -5.69 -10.66
C ASN A 328 9.74 -5.34 -9.67
N LYS A 329 9.74 -4.11 -9.12
CA LYS A 329 10.77 -3.68 -8.17
C LYS A 329 10.53 -4.21 -6.75
N LEU A 330 9.29 -4.30 -6.35
CA LEU A 330 8.92 -4.70 -4.99
C LEU A 330 8.48 -6.16 -4.88
N ALA A 331 8.26 -6.85 -6.01
CA ALA A 331 7.72 -8.21 -6.05
C ALA A 331 6.41 -8.36 -5.24
N GLY A 332 5.59 -7.31 -5.21
CA GLY A 332 4.37 -7.22 -4.42
C GLY A 332 3.10 -7.08 -5.26
N TYR A 333 2.03 -6.66 -4.61
CA TYR A 333 0.74 -6.42 -5.26
C TYR A 333 0.70 -5.04 -5.91
N PRO A 334 0.03 -4.90 -7.09
CA PRO A 334 -0.25 -3.58 -7.64
C PRO A 334 -1.33 -2.85 -6.82
N GLY A 335 -1.34 -1.53 -6.87
CA GLY A 335 -2.44 -0.71 -6.34
C GLY A 335 -3.73 -0.80 -7.16
N ILE A 336 -3.64 -1.25 -8.40
CA ILE A 336 -4.79 -1.49 -9.29
C ILE A 336 -5.18 -2.96 -9.32
N ASP A 337 -6.40 -3.25 -9.78
CA ASP A 337 -6.83 -4.63 -10.01
C ASP A 337 -5.92 -5.33 -11.02
N TRP A 338 -5.57 -6.58 -10.76
CA TRP A 338 -4.71 -7.41 -11.60
C TRP A 338 -5.15 -7.47 -13.07
N LYS A 339 -6.44 -7.38 -13.36
CA LYS A 339 -6.96 -7.37 -14.75
C LYS A 339 -6.41 -6.24 -15.61
N TYR A 340 -5.95 -5.14 -14.99
CA TYR A 340 -5.33 -4.01 -15.68
C TYR A 340 -3.81 -4.12 -15.84
N MET A 341 -3.20 -5.15 -15.26
CA MET A 341 -1.76 -5.41 -15.39
C MET A 341 -1.44 -6.16 -16.68
N PRO A 342 -0.23 -6.00 -17.27
CA PRO A 342 0.23 -6.78 -18.41
C PRO A 342 0.16 -8.30 -18.12
N LYS A 343 -0.08 -9.08 -19.18
CA LYS A 343 -0.26 -10.54 -19.04
C LYS A 343 0.95 -11.24 -18.43
N ASP A 344 2.15 -10.90 -18.88
CA ASP A 344 3.42 -11.46 -18.38
C ASP A 344 3.62 -11.19 -16.87
N VAL A 345 3.27 -9.98 -16.43
CA VAL A 345 3.29 -9.62 -15.00
C VAL A 345 2.26 -10.44 -14.22
N ARG A 346 1.03 -10.58 -14.73
CA ARG A 346 -0.01 -11.39 -14.10
C ARG A 346 0.40 -12.86 -13.98
N ASP A 347 1.00 -13.41 -15.03
CA ASP A 347 1.43 -14.81 -15.07
C ASP A 347 2.55 -15.07 -14.04
N LYS A 348 3.48 -14.13 -13.85
CA LYS A 348 4.54 -14.21 -12.83
C LYS A 348 3.98 -14.36 -11.40
N PHE A 349 2.87 -13.73 -11.11
CA PHE A 349 2.26 -13.70 -9.76
C PHE A 349 1.07 -14.66 -9.62
N ALA A 350 0.73 -15.42 -10.67
CA ALA A 350 -0.39 -16.35 -10.63
C ALA A 350 -0.23 -17.41 -9.52
N GLY A 351 -1.24 -17.51 -8.65
CA GLY A 351 -1.26 -18.48 -7.54
C GLY A 351 -0.35 -18.15 -6.34
N ILE A 352 0.35 -17.01 -6.38
CA ILE A 352 1.26 -16.61 -5.30
C ILE A 352 0.63 -15.49 -4.46
N ALA A 353 0.11 -14.45 -5.12
CA ALA A 353 -0.26 -13.20 -4.49
C ALA A 353 -1.54 -12.64 -5.13
N GLN A 354 -2.70 -13.22 -4.81
CA GLN A 354 -3.98 -12.82 -5.39
C GLN A 354 -4.81 -11.96 -4.44
N ASN A 355 -4.79 -12.28 -3.16
CA ASN A 355 -5.49 -11.56 -2.10
C ASN A 355 -4.84 -11.84 -0.74
N PHE A 356 -5.34 -11.20 0.30
CA PHE A 356 -4.89 -11.40 1.68
C PHE A 356 -6.04 -11.13 2.65
N SER A 357 -5.92 -11.70 3.86
CA SER A 357 -6.81 -11.37 4.97
C SER A 357 -6.44 -10.04 5.59
N PRO A 358 -7.41 -9.28 6.14
CA PRO A 358 -7.11 -8.01 6.78
C PRO A 358 -6.23 -8.21 8.02
N LEU A 359 -5.42 -7.20 8.35
CA LEU A 359 -4.71 -7.15 9.63
C LEU A 359 -5.70 -6.85 10.77
N PRO A 360 -5.50 -7.42 11.96
CA PRO A 360 -6.18 -6.92 13.15
C PRO A 360 -5.82 -5.45 13.37
N ASN A 361 -6.67 -4.68 14.05
CA ASN A 361 -6.26 -3.32 14.43
C ASN A 361 -5.07 -3.36 15.40
N ALA A 362 -4.38 -2.23 15.53
CA ALA A 362 -3.09 -2.15 16.26
C ALA A 362 -3.17 -2.69 17.69
N LYS A 363 -4.30 -2.47 18.39
CA LYS A 363 -4.47 -2.93 19.76
C LYS A 363 -4.64 -4.45 19.86
N TYR A 364 -5.46 -5.03 18.98
CA TYR A 364 -5.56 -6.48 18.87
C TYR A 364 -4.24 -7.13 18.42
N GLN A 365 -3.46 -6.47 17.56
CA GLN A 365 -2.14 -6.98 17.19
C GLN A 365 -1.20 -7.05 18.41
N ALA A 366 -1.17 -6.02 19.26
CA ALA A 366 -0.37 -5.99 20.46
C ALA A 366 -0.78 -7.09 21.42
N ASP A 367 -2.07 -7.25 21.70
CA ASP A 367 -2.60 -8.25 22.61
C ASP A 367 -2.40 -9.68 22.11
N ALA A 368 -2.62 -9.93 20.81
CA ALA A 368 -2.37 -11.23 20.20
C ALA A 368 -0.90 -11.67 20.34
N LYS A 369 0.04 -10.76 20.07
CA LYS A 369 1.48 -11.02 20.22
C LYS A 369 1.87 -11.28 21.68
N ARG A 370 1.35 -10.48 22.61
CA ARG A 370 1.56 -10.68 24.05
C ARG A 370 1.04 -12.03 24.50
N LEU A 371 -0.20 -12.38 24.16
CA LEU A 371 -0.81 -13.66 24.51
C LEU A 371 -0.08 -14.86 23.91
N TRP A 372 0.41 -14.72 22.67
CA TRP A 372 1.23 -15.74 22.05
C TRP A 372 2.55 -15.95 22.85
N GLN A 373 3.23 -14.87 23.24
CA GLN A 373 4.44 -14.95 24.04
C GLN A 373 4.19 -15.67 25.37
N GLU A 374 3.12 -15.33 26.06
CA GLU A 374 2.76 -15.90 27.36
C GLU A 374 2.34 -17.38 27.26
N LYS A 375 1.48 -17.71 26.28
CA LYS A 375 0.78 -19.00 26.23
C LYS A 375 1.37 -20.02 25.27
N VAL A 376 2.14 -19.57 24.26
CA VAL A 376 2.71 -20.46 23.23
C VAL A 376 4.24 -20.55 23.40
N ALA A 377 4.96 -19.43 23.34
CA ALA A 377 6.42 -19.43 23.42
C ALA A 377 6.91 -19.67 24.85
N GLY A 378 6.38 -18.96 25.83
CA GLY A 378 6.80 -18.99 27.24
C GLY A 378 6.39 -20.25 28.04
N SER A 379 5.52 -21.10 27.48
CA SER A 379 4.99 -22.30 28.14
C SER A 379 5.98 -23.48 28.14
N GLY A 380 7.14 -23.33 28.72
CA GLY A 380 8.17 -24.38 28.71
C GLY A 380 9.33 -24.13 29.66
N GLN A 381 9.11 -23.40 30.78
CA GLN A 381 9.97 -23.45 31.98
C GLN A 381 9.27 -24.17 33.09
#